data_d656d25701ece5feba256a59f86cf36f
#
_entry.id   d656d25701ece5feba256a59f86cf36f
#
_cell.length_a   1.000
_cell.length_b   1.000
_cell.length_c   1.000
_cell.angle_alpha   90.00
_cell.angle_beta   90.00
_cell.angle_gamma   90.00
#
_symmetry.space_group_name_H-M   'P 1'
#
loop_
_entity.id
_entity.type
_entity.pdbx_description
1 polymer ?
#
loop_
_entity_poly.entity_id
_entity_poly.type
_entity_poly.pdbx_seq_one_letter_code
_entity_poly.pdbx_strand_id
1 'polypeptide(L)'
;MVGSPKARTVANLGIASALAILLGACSSMSLPSFSSSPAPEAAPVPEMPATIRADEIVGKWGLASFQNPNDRARTEAAAKAQCKQPYVIGAGTGGGVIMHLADQATPQELRLKGSPTGKNYIGPPGPAGSEQDREIVSFDGRVLITRFIDKDAATRYGNKVYVRCAPRA
;
A
#
# COMPACT_ATOMS: atom_id res chain seq x y z
N MET A 1 12.90 -8.02 -48.20
CA MET A 1 13.30 -9.41 -47.97
C MET A 1 12.46 -9.95 -46.84
N VAL A 2 11.64 -10.91 -47.17
CA VAL A 2 10.56 -11.51 -46.36
C VAL A 2 11.13 -12.65 -45.56
N GLY A 3 10.84 -12.74 -44.24
CA GLY A 3 11.18 -13.85 -43.39
C GLY A 3 9.98 -14.28 -42.58
N SER A 4 9.30 -15.35 -43.00
CA SER A 4 8.16 -16.00 -42.34
C SER A 4 8.53 -16.75 -41.06
N PRO A 5 7.61 -16.82 -40.07
CA PRO A 5 7.78 -17.66 -38.89
C PRO A 5 7.29 -19.09 -39.14
N LYS A 6 8.06 -20.08 -38.70
CA LYS A 6 7.73 -21.49 -38.73
C LYS A 6 6.81 -21.86 -37.56
N ALA A 7 5.63 -22.33 -37.86
CA ALA A 7 4.74 -23.02 -36.93
C ALA A 7 5.30 -24.40 -36.58
N ARG A 8 5.33 -24.79 -35.31
CA ARG A 8 5.57 -26.15 -34.83
C ARG A 8 4.27 -26.71 -34.27
N THR A 9 3.73 -27.63 -35.03
CA THR A 9 2.63 -28.53 -34.64
C THR A 9 3.19 -29.61 -33.74
N VAL A 10 2.63 -29.81 -32.55
CA VAL A 10 2.92 -30.98 -31.70
C VAL A 10 1.65 -31.82 -31.60
N ALA A 11 1.75 -33.05 -32.10
CA ALA A 11 0.70 -34.04 -32.13
C ALA A 11 0.43 -34.64 -30.73
N ASN A 12 -0.83 -34.66 -30.35
CA ASN A 12 -1.32 -35.42 -29.18
C ASN A 12 -1.49 -36.87 -29.51
N LEU A 13 -0.79 -37.73 -28.75
CA LEU A 13 -1.04 -39.16 -28.76
C LEU A 13 -1.92 -39.52 -27.57
N GLY A 14 -3.10 -40.03 -27.85
CA GLY A 14 -4.03 -40.54 -26.85
C GLY A 14 -3.61 -41.90 -26.33
N ILE A 15 -3.78 -42.11 -25.03
CA ILE A 15 -3.74 -43.46 -24.41
C ILE A 15 -5.05 -43.61 -23.65
N ALA A 16 -5.90 -44.53 -24.19
CA ALA A 16 -7.05 -45.09 -23.50
C ALA A 16 -6.56 -46.20 -22.58
N SER A 17 -6.98 -46.25 -21.35
CA SER A 17 -6.83 -47.41 -20.47
C SER A 17 -8.07 -47.63 -19.62
N ALA A 18 -8.46 -48.87 -19.62
CA ALA A 18 -9.72 -49.45 -19.17
C ALA A 18 -9.90 -49.50 -17.65
N LEU A 19 -11.12 -49.35 -17.29
CA LEU A 19 -12.01 -49.91 -16.30
C LEU A 19 -11.47 -51.03 -15.38
N ALA A 20 -11.50 -50.76 -14.04
CA ALA A 20 -11.62 -51.80 -13.03
C ALA A 20 -12.51 -51.30 -11.89
N ILE A 21 -13.72 -51.84 -11.79
CA ILE A 21 -14.65 -51.60 -10.70
C ILE A 21 -14.27 -52.56 -9.57
N LEU A 22 -13.86 -52.04 -8.42
CA LEU A 22 -13.75 -52.76 -7.17
C LEU A 22 -14.71 -52.09 -6.15
N LEU A 23 -15.79 -52.80 -5.87
CA LEU A 23 -16.71 -52.51 -4.76
C LEU A 23 -15.98 -52.79 -3.44
N GLY A 24 -15.49 -51.77 -2.80
CA GLY A 24 -14.99 -51.82 -1.43
C GLY A 24 -16.00 -51.23 -0.47
N ALA A 25 -16.58 -52.05 0.40
CA ALA A 25 -17.44 -51.63 1.49
C ALA A 25 -16.61 -50.78 2.47
N CYS A 26 -16.81 -49.48 2.49
CA CYS A 26 -16.24 -48.59 3.50
C CYS A 26 -17.13 -48.56 4.72
N SER A 27 -16.68 -49.22 5.78
CA SER A 27 -17.17 -49.03 7.14
C SER A 27 -17.02 -47.58 7.54
N SER A 28 -18.13 -46.92 7.87
CA SER A 28 -18.16 -45.54 8.37
C SER A 28 -17.50 -45.49 9.74
N MET A 29 -16.19 -45.21 9.81
CA MET A 29 -15.59 -44.75 11.03
C MET A 29 -15.96 -43.28 11.17
N SER A 30 -16.90 -42.97 12.06
CA SER A 30 -17.19 -41.61 12.52
C SER A 30 -15.99 -41.10 13.26
N LEU A 31 -15.15 -40.30 12.60
CA LEU A 31 -14.15 -39.50 13.26
C LEU A 31 -14.87 -38.44 14.10
N PRO A 32 -14.46 -38.21 15.36
CA PRO A 32 -14.99 -37.11 16.14
C PRO A 32 -14.67 -35.81 15.38
N SER A 33 -15.72 -35.11 14.95
CA SER A 33 -15.59 -33.75 14.44
C SER A 33 -15.02 -32.89 15.56
N PHE A 34 -13.72 -32.58 15.51
CA PHE A 34 -13.18 -31.46 16.26
C PHE A 34 -13.82 -30.22 15.64
N SER A 35 -14.89 -29.72 16.25
CA SER A 35 -15.39 -28.37 16.01
C SER A 35 -14.26 -27.44 16.34
N SER A 36 -13.54 -26.97 15.32
CA SER A 36 -12.64 -25.84 15.46
C SER A 36 -13.53 -24.66 15.83
N SER A 37 -13.60 -24.34 17.12
CA SER A 37 -14.13 -23.05 17.57
C SER A 37 -13.40 -21.99 16.77
N PRO A 38 -14.09 -21.04 16.13
CA PRO A 38 -13.44 -19.89 15.50
C PRO A 38 -12.58 -19.25 16.59
N ALA A 39 -11.28 -19.07 16.31
CA ALA A 39 -10.42 -18.29 17.19
C ALA A 39 -11.13 -16.96 17.45
N PRO A 40 -11.16 -16.45 18.70
CA PRO A 40 -11.74 -15.15 18.98
C PRO A 40 -11.12 -14.13 18.01
N GLU A 41 -11.93 -13.54 17.16
CA GLU A 41 -11.52 -12.42 16.30
C GLU A 41 -10.96 -11.37 17.24
N ALA A 42 -9.64 -11.11 17.12
CA ALA A 42 -8.96 -10.16 17.97
C ALA A 42 -9.70 -8.84 17.91
N ALA A 43 -10.17 -8.33 19.05
CA ALA A 43 -10.87 -7.06 19.11
C ALA A 43 -10.05 -5.99 18.38
N PRO A 44 -10.67 -5.15 17.54
CA PRO A 44 -9.94 -4.11 16.81
C PRO A 44 -9.14 -3.27 17.80
N VAL A 45 -7.83 -3.24 17.61
CA VAL A 45 -6.93 -2.40 18.41
C VAL A 45 -7.38 -0.95 18.21
N PRO A 46 -7.73 -0.18 19.26
CA PRO A 46 -8.17 1.18 19.10
C PRO A 46 -7.12 1.99 18.34
N GLU A 47 -7.48 2.55 17.20
CA GLU A 47 -6.60 3.45 16.45
C GLU A 47 -6.40 4.73 17.26
N MET A 48 -5.17 5.05 17.63
CA MET A 48 -4.85 6.34 18.25
C MET A 48 -4.99 7.44 17.19
N PRO A 49 -5.64 8.56 17.52
CA PRO A 49 -5.71 9.69 16.61
C PRO A 49 -4.31 10.25 16.34
N ALA A 50 -4.03 10.59 15.09
CA ALA A 50 -2.83 11.32 14.72
C ALA A 50 -2.86 12.73 15.31
N THR A 51 -1.70 13.32 15.57
CA THR A 51 -1.58 14.73 15.95
C THR A 51 -1.73 15.69 14.76
N ILE A 52 -1.57 15.14 13.53
CA ILE A 52 -1.77 15.85 12.26
C ILE A 52 -3.13 15.47 11.73
N ARG A 53 -3.96 16.46 11.38
CA ARG A 53 -5.29 16.23 10.84
C ARG A 53 -5.25 16.07 9.33
N ALA A 54 -6.23 15.33 8.78
CA ALA A 54 -6.36 15.08 7.35
C ALA A 54 -6.46 16.38 6.53
N ASP A 55 -7.26 17.36 7.01
CA ASP A 55 -7.44 18.65 6.36
C ASP A 55 -6.15 19.48 6.28
N GLU A 56 -5.17 19.21 7.15
CA GLU A 56 -3.88 19.89 7.12
C GLU A 56 -2.99 19.45 5.96
N ILE A 57 -3.16 18.23 5.45
CA ILE A 57 -2.37 17.71 4.35
C ILE A 57 -3.12 17.66 3.01
N VAL A 58 -4.44 17.83 3.00
CA VAL A 58 -5.21 17.98 1.77
C VAL A 58 -4.71 19.18 0.96
N GLY A 59 -4.60 19.00 -0.37
CA GLY A 59 -4.20 20.08 -1.28
C GLY A 59 -3.33 19.64 -2.44
N LYS A 60 -2.69 20.61 -3.10
CA LYS A 60 -1.80 20.42 -4.25
C LYS A 60 -0.35 20.50 -3.81
N TRP A 61 0.43 19.51 -4.18
CA TRP A 61 1.80 19.33 -3.74
C TRP A 61 2.74 19.05 -4.92
N GLY A 62 3.87 19.71 -4.95
CA GLY A 62 4.98 19.24 -5.76
C GLY A 62 5.64 18.05 -5.07
N LEU A 63 5.98 17.01 -5.81
CA LEU A 63 6.46 15.73 -5.28
C LEU A 63 7.84 15.39 -5.84
N ALA A 64 8.77 15.04 -4.94
CA ALA A 64 10.07 14.45 -5.27
C ALA A 64 10.46 13.43 -4.19
N SER A 65 11.66 12.82 -4.29
CA SER A 65 12.14 11.90 -3.27
C SER A 65 13.66 11.90 -3.14
N PHE A 66 14.16 11.52 -1.97
CA PHE A 66 15.59 11.36 -1.71
C PHE A 66 15.86 10.04 -0.95
N GLN A 67 17.04 9.48 -1.18
CA GLN A 67 17.58 8.38 -0.39
C GLN A 67 18.58 8.89 0.65
N ASN A 68 19.46 9.81 0.24
CA ASN A 68 20.44 10.39 1.14
C ASN A 68 19.87 11.64 1.84
N PRO A 69 19.87 11.70 3.17
CA PRO A 69 19.39 12.86 3.94
C PRO A 69 20.04 14.19 3.54
N ASN A 70 21.30 14.19 3.08
CA ASN A 70 22.00 15.40 2.62
C ASN A 70 21.37 16.02 1.37
N ASP A 71 20.58 15.24 0.62
CA ASP A 71 19.87 15.70 -0.59
C ASP A 71 18.56 16.40 -0.29
N ARG A 72 18.14 16.48 0.97
CA ARG A 72 16.82 17.00 1.35
C ARG A 72 16.54 18.37 0.76
N ALA A 73 17.43 19.36 0.97
CA ALA A 73 17.21 20.73 0.50
C ALA A 73 17.08 20.83 -1.03
N ARG A 74 17.94 20.11 -1.75
CA ARG A 74 17.87 20.02 -3.22
C ARG A 74 16.56 19.37 -3.68
N THR A 75 16.12 18.35 -2.96
CA THR A 75 14.87 17.61 -3.29
C THR A 75 13.63 18.48 -3.01
N GLU A 76 13.64 19.29 -1.95
CA GLU A 76 12.56 20.25 -1.69
C GLU A 76 12.42 21.27 -2.84
N ALA A 77 13.54 21.78 -3.35
CA ALA A 77 13.54 22.68 -4.52
C ALA A 77 13.01 21.97 -5.77
N ALA A 78 13.43 20.72 -6.02
CA ALA A 78 12.95 19.90 -7.12
C ALA A 78 11.44 19.61 -6.99
N ALA A 79 10.96 19.26 -5.79
CA ALA A 79 9.54 19.08 -5.52
C ALA A 79 8.74 20.36 -5.81
N LYS A 80 9.23 21.52 -5.39
CA LYS A 80 8.57 22.81 -5.67
C LYS A 80 8.42 23.07 -7.16
N ALA A 81 9.41 22.70 -7.98
CA ALA A 81 9.35 22.84 -9.43
C ALA A 81 8.24 21.98 -10.09
N GLN A 82 7.82 20.88 -9.42
CA GLN A 82 6.74 20.00 -9.89
C GLN A 82 5.33 20.59 -9.70
N CYS A 83 5.20 21.77 -9.12
CA CYS A 83 3.89 22.42 -8.94
C CYS A 83 3.18 22.79 -10.26
N LYS A 84 3.85 22.66 -11.39
CA LYS A 84 3.21 22.74 -12.73
C LYS A 84 2.29 21.54 -13.01
N GLN A 85 2.61 20.38 -12.45
CA GLN A 85 1.82 19.14 -12.50
C GLN A 85 1.73 18.55 -11.09
N PRO A 86 0.91 19.14 -10.21
CA PRO A 86 0.92 18.81 -8.80
C PRO A 86 0.35 17.43 -8.53
N TYR A 87 0.92 16.75 -7.57
CA TYR A 87 0.29 15.63 -6.89
C TYR A 87 -0.84 16.17 -6.02
N VAL A 88 -2.04 15.61 -6.17
CA VAL A 88 -3.22 16.04 -5.41
C VAL A 88 -3.48 15.06 -4.26
N ILE A 89 -3.46 15.55 -3.04
CA ILE A 89 -3.98 14.84 -1.88
C ILE A 89 -5.40 15.31 -1.68
N GLY A 90 -6.38 14.43 -1.94
CA GLY A 90 -7.80 14.71 -1.80
C GLY A 90 -8.29 14.49 -0.38
N ALA A 91 -9.46 15.06 -0.05
CA ALA A 91 -10.19 14.72 1.18
C ALA A 91 -10.95 13.40 0.97
N GLY A 92 -10.83 12.48 1.92
CA GLY A 92 -11.64 11.26 1.97
C GLY A 92 -12.99 11.51 2.61
N THR A 93 -13.99 10.72 2.26
CA THR A 93 -15.35 10.82 2.82
C THR A 93 -15.45 10.21 4.23
N GLY A 94 -14.51 9.33 4.58
CA GLY A 94 -14.37 8.73 5.91
C GLY A 94 -13.47 9.52 6.87
N GLY A 95 -13.09 10.77 6.52
CA GLY A 95 -12.22 11.61 7.36
C GLY A 95 -10.72 11.37 7.12
N GLY A 96 -10.37 10.55 6.15
CA GLY A 96 -8.99 10.31 5.70
C GLY A 96 -8.57 11.21 4.55
N VAL A 97 -7.55 10.77 3.82
CA VAL A 97 -7.02 11.43 2.63
C VAL A 97 -6.96 10.49 1.45
N ILE A 98 -7.20 11.01 0.25
CA ILE A 98 -7.10 10.22 -0.99
C ILE A 98 -5.67 10.32 -1.50
N MET A 99 -4.97 9.19 -1.45
CA MET A 99 -3.58 9.05 -1.90
C MET A 99 -3.33 7.66 -2.52
N HIS A 100 -2.22 7.53 -3.24
CA HIS A 100 -1.78 6.23 -3.76
C HIS A 100 -1.01 5.45 -2.69
N LEU A 101 -1.23 4.15 -2.58
CA LEU A 101 -0.29 3.24 -1.91
C LEU A 101 0.96 3.02 -2.78
N ALA A 102 1.97 2.37 -2.22
CA ALA A 102 3.10 1.90 -3.00
C ALA A 102 2.60 0.94 -4.10
N ASP A 103 3.16 1.07 -5.30
CA ASP A 103 2.90 0.21 -6.46
C ASP A 103 1.43 0.13 -6.93
N GLN A 104 0.57 1.06 -6.50
CA GLN A 104 -0.82 1.11 -6.94
C GLN A 104 -1.10 2.35 -7.78
N ALA A 105 -1.70 2.14 -8.95
CA ALA A 105 -2.05 3.22 -9.87
C ALA A 105 -3.33 3.97 -9.47
N THR A 106 -4.21 3.33 -8.69
CA THR A 106 -5.48 3.92 -8.24
C THR A 106 -5.32 4.47 -6.83
N PRO A 107 -5.64 5.76 -6.61
CA PRO A 107 -5.66 6.32 -5.27
C PRO A 107 -6.83 5.76 -4.46
N GLN A 108 -6.65 5.66 -3.15
CA GLN A 108 -7.67 5.22 -2.21
C GLN A 108 -7.67 6.07 -0.97
N GLU A 109 -8.70 5.94 -0.14
CA GLU A 109 -8.75 6.65 1.13
C GLU A 109 -7.81 5.98 2.14
N LEU A 110 -6.87 6.77 2.65
CA LEU A 110 -5.92 6.40 3.69
C LEU A 110 -6.24 7.18 4.97
N ARG A 111 -6.00 6.55 6.11
CA ARG A 111 -6.20 7.15 7.43
C ARG A 111 -4.91 7.75 7.95
N LEU A 112 -5.05 8.84 8.71
CA LEU A 112 -3.97 9.34 9.56
C LEU A 112 -4.08 8.63 10.90
N LYS A 113 -2.99 8.04 11.35
CA LYS A 113 -2.92 7.20 12.55
C LYS A 113 -1.80 7.67 13.45
N GLY A 114 -2.08 7.80 14.74
CA GLY A 114 -1.08 8.07 15.77
C GLY A 114 -0.56 6.79 16.39
N SER A 115 0.61 6.85 16.99
CA SER A 115 1.17 5.76 17.79
C SER A 115 1.49 6.20 19.21
N PRO A 116 1.61 5.25 20.17
CA PRO A 116 2.01 5.55 21.54
C PRO A 116 3.36 6.27 21.68
N THR A 117 4.21 6.15 20.67
CA THR A 117 5.51 6.84 20.61
C THR A 117 5.45 8.25 20.02
N GLY A 118 4.24 8.77 19.75
CA GLY A 118 4.04 10.11 19.20
C GLY A 118 4.29 10.22 17.69
N LYS A 119 4.56 9.12 17.01
CA LYS A 119 4.72 9.10 15.55
C LYS A 119 3.36 9.11 14.86
N ASN A 120 3.32 9.75 13.70
CA ASN A 120 2.14 9.76 12.83
C ASN A 120 2.39 8.96 11.56
N TYR A 121 1.33 8.31 11.07
CA TYR A 121 1.36 7.46 9.89
C TYR A 121 0.20 7.77 8.95
N ILE A 122 0.39 7.47 7.68
CA ILE A 122 -0.66 7.49 6.65
C ILE A 122 -0.72 6.10 6.03
N GLY A 123 -1.88 5.47 6.05
CA GLY A 123 -2.05 4.13 5.48
C GLY A 123 -3.49 3.64 5.49
N PRO A 124 -3.73 2.40 5.04
CA PRO A 124 -5.04 1.76 5.11
C PRO A 124 -5.55 1.68 6.56
N PRO A 125 -6.85 1.42 6.77
CA PRO A 125 -7.37 1.11 8.10
C PRO A 125 -6.56 0.00 8.78
N GLY A 126 -6.35 0.11 10.10
CA GLY A 126 -5.60 -0.85 10.90
C GLY A 126 -4.52 -0.21 11.78
N PRO A 127 -3.70 -1.00 12.48
CA PRO A 127 -2.71 -0.50 13.43
C PRO A 127 -1.71 0.47 12.81
N ALA A 128 -1.30 1.49 13.57
CA ALA A 128 -0.28 2.44 13.15
C ALA A 128 1.10 1.76 13.04
N GLY A 129 1.82 2.06 11.95
CA GLY A 129 3.12 1.46 11.65
C GLY A 129 3.03 0.10 10.95
N SER A 130 1.86 -0.26 10.41
CA SER A 130 1.69 -1.43 9.54
C SER A 130 2.55 -1.33 8.28
N GLU A 131 2.81 -2.45 7.63
CA GLU A 131 3.71 -2.54 6.47
C GLU A 131 3.30 -1.60 5.33
N GLN A 132 1.99 -1.48 5.06
CA GLN A 132 1.47 -0.57 4.02
C GLN A 132 1.43 0.91 4.42
N ASP A 133 1.78 1.23 5.66
CA ASP A 133 1.84 2.62 6.11
C ASP A 133 3.09 3.32 5.61
N ARG A 134 2.99 4.63 5.64
CA ARG A 134 4.16 5.51 5.59
C ARG A 134 4.17 6.39 6.85
N GLU A 135 5.33 6.44 7.50
CA GLU A 135 5.58 7.34 8.62
C GLU A 135 5.63 8.78 8.12
N ILE A 136 4.99 9.70 8.81
CA ILE A 136 5.22 11.13 8.63
C ILE A 136 6.48 11.49 9.41
N VAL A 137 7.59 11.66 8.69
CA VAL A 137 8.90 11.99 9.27
C VAL A 137 8.94 13.43 9.74
N SER A 138 8.33 14.34 8.98
CA SER A 138 8.16 15.74 9.36
C SER A 138 7.01 16.39 8.61
N PHE A 139 6.36 17.37 9.26
CA PHE A 139 5.35 18.21 8.66
C PHE A 139 5.33 19.58 9.33
N ASP A 140 5.39 20.66 8.54
CA ASP A 140 5.36 22.05 8.98
C ASP A 140 4.25 22.88 8.31
N GLY A 141 3.29 22.21 7.66
CA GLY A 141 2.22 22.85 6.88
C GLY A 141 2.63 23.21 5.44
N ARG A 142 3.91 23.36 5.15
CA ARG A 142 4.46 23.67 3.83
C ARG A 142 5.19 22.50 3.19
N VAL A 143 5.90 21.74 3.99
CA VAL A 143 6.65 20.55 3.58
C VAL A 143 6.16 19.37 4.39
N LEU A 144 5.79 18.30 3.69
CA LEU A 144 5.45 17.00 4.26
C LEU A 144 6.51 16.00 3.80
N ILE A 145 7.17 15.32 4.72
CA ILE A 145 8.12 14.25 4.41
C ILE A 145 7.58 12.94 4.95
N THR A 146 7.48 11.93 4.10
CA THR A 146 7.02 10.59 4.48
C THR A 146 8.03 9.53 4.10
N ARG A 147 8.04 8.41 4.86
CA ARG A 147 8.88 7.24 4.63
C ARG A 147 8.01 5.98 4.69
N PHE A 148 8.14 5.09 3.72
CA PHE A 148 7.46 3.80 3.73
C PHE A 148 7.96 2.93 4.90
N ILE A 149 7.03 2.18 5.52
CA ILE A 149 7.38 1.17 6.53
C ILE A 149 7.90 -0.09 5.84
N ASP A 150 7.27 -0.49 4.73
CA ASP A 150 7.78 -1.55 3.88
C ASP A 150 9.20 -1.23 3.40
N LYS A 151 10.15 -2.15 3.64
CA LYS A 151 11.57 -1.96 3.36
C LYS A 151 11.88 -1.90 1.86
N ASP A 152 11.16 -2.69 1.08
CA ASP A 152 11.36 -2.73 -0.37
C ASP A 152 10.82 -1.46 -1.02
N ALA A 153 9.64 -0.99 -0.60
CA ALA A 153 9.11 0.30 -1.03
C ALA A 153 10.01 1.46 -0.57
N ALA A 154 10.52 1.42 0.67
CA ALA A 154 11.45 2.43 1.17
C ALA A 154 12.75 2.48 0.35
N THR A 155 13.28 1.33 -0.03
CA THR A 155 14.48 1.22 -0.87
C THR A 155 14.22 1.75 -2.29
N ARG A 156 13.07 1.43 -2.89
CA ARG A 156 12.72 1.85 -4.26
C ARG A 156 12.36 3.33 -4.35
N TYR A 157 11.60 3.84 -3.39
CA TYR A 157 10.99 5.17 -3.48
C TYR A 157 11.66 6.22 -2.61
N GLY A 158 12.47 5.83 -1.64
CA GLY A 158 13.11 6.76 -0.69
C GLY A 158 12.10 7.52 0.18
N ASN A 159 12.61 8.57 0.80
CA ASN A 159 11.77 9.52 1.53
C ASN A 159 11.04 10.42 0.54
N LYS A 160 9.71 10.42 0.58
CA LYS A 160 8.89 11.29 -0.26
C LYS A 160 8.85 12.70 0.33
N VAL A 161 9.08 13.70 -0.50
CA VAL A 161 9.02 15.12 -0.14
C VAL A 161 7.88 15.75 -0.92
N TYR A 162 6.91 16.26 -0.19
CA TYR A 162 5.79 17.01 -0.73
C TYR A 162 5.97 18.48 -0.33
N VAL A 163 6.05 19.38 -1.32
CA VAL A 163 6.13 20.84 -1.09
C VAL A 163 4.82 21.45 -1.55
N ARG A 164 4.16 22.17 -0.67
CA ARG A 164 2.86 22.80 -0.95
C ARG A 164 2.96 23.79 -2.12
N CYS A 165 2.09 23.64 -3.10
CA CYS A 165 2.15 24.46 -4.33
C CYS A 165 1.57 25.86 -4.13
N ALA A 166 0.51 25.99 -3.31
CA ALA A 166 -0.09 27.27 -2.94
C ALA A 166 -0.26 27.33 -1.42
N PRO A 167 -0.25 28.52 -0.79
CA PRO A 167 -0.64 28.67 0.60
C PRO A 167 -2.04 28.07 0.83
N ARG A 168 -2.31 27.68 2.08
CA ARG A 168 -3.70 27.37 2.47
C ARG A 168 -4.50 28.66 2.44
N ALA A 169 -5.68 28.59 1.80
CA ALA A 169 -6.65 29.67 1.85
C ALA A 169 -7.23 29.80 3.26
#